data_6bfc9c65371569268d4fe3bb0c2fc79d
#
_entry.id   6bfc9c65371569268d4fe3bb0c2fc79d
#
_cell.length_a   1.000
_cell.length_b   1.000
_cell.length_c   1.000
_cell.angle_alpha   90.00
_cell.angle_beta   90.00
_cell.angle_gamma   90.00
#
_symmetry.space_group_name_H-M   'P 1'
#
loop_
_entity.id
_entity.type
_entity.pdbx_description
1 polymer ?
#
loop_
_entity_poly.entity_id
_entity_poly.type
_entity_poly.pdbx_seq_one_letter_code
_entity_poly.pdbx_strand_id
1 'polypeptide(L)'
;MANLYGVNYTAQDPVAAGDTSGTLAANIDVAEWGGRVRVCFDSFTASGATGTSDVIHLGKIPSNATLLYGVLQHDNSNATTTYAVTVGSTTVRAAAQATTGIAHIFGAVIGGTKTTALSDVKVTLGTAALADTKKIQCMILYTVD
;
A
#
# COMPACT_ATOMS: atom_id res chain seq x y z
N MET A 1 5.09 -15.44 10.21
CA MET A 1 4.70 -14.25 9.42
C MET A 1 5.58 -14.22 8.19
N ALA A 2 5.00 -14.31 7.01
CA ALA A 2 5.71 -14.15 5.74
C ALA A 2 5.51 -12.72 5.20
N ASN A 3 6.52 -12.19 4.52
CA ASN A 3 6.43 -10.95 3.76
C ASN A 3 6.11 -11.29 2.32
N LEU A 4 5.04 -10.69 1.80
CA LEU A 4 4.56 -10.87 0.43
C LEU A 4 4.63 -9.51 -0.28
N TYR A 5 4.97 -9.51 -1.56
CA TYR A 5 5.29 -8.28 -2.28
C TYR A 5 4.37 -8.09 -3.48
N GLY A 6 3.87 -6.88 -3.65
CA GLY A 6 3.11 -6.47 -4.83
C GLY A 6 4.00 -6.30 -6.07
N VAL A 7 3.38 -6.27 -7.22
CA VAL A 7 4.08 -6.20 -8.52
C VAL A 7 4.94 -4.93 -8.61
N ASN A 8 4.37 -3.78 -8.30
CA ASN A 8 5.10 -2.52 -8.38
C ASN A 8 6.09 -2.34 -7.22
N TYR A 9 5.84 -2.94 -6.06
CA TYR A 9 6.82 -2.94 -4.97
C TYR A 9 8.10 -3.66 -5.41
N THR A 10 7.98 -4.84 -6.01
CA THR A 10 9.13 -5.59 -6.51
C THR A 10 9.91 -4.82 -7.58
N ALA A 11 9.22 -4.07 -8.45
CA ALA A 11 9.85 -3.22 -9.46
C ALA A 11 10.55 -2.00 -8.84
N GLN A 12 10.04 -1.47 -7.74
CA GLN A 12 10.62 -0.30 -7.04
C GLN A 12 11.80 -0.69 -6.12
N ASP A 13 11.79 -1.90 -5.56
CA ASP A 13 12.75 -2.32 -4.55
C ASP A 13 14.19 -2.39 -5.07
N PRO A 14 14.49 -2.94 -6.26
CA PRO A 14 15.85 -2.91 -6.82
C PRO A 14 16.39 -1.49 -7.00
N VAL A 15 15.52 -0.56 -7.32
CA VAL A 15 15.89 0.84 -7.53
C VAL A 15 16.05 1.55 -6.19
N ALA A 16 15.20 1.26 -5.22
CA ALA A 16 15.32 1.81 -3.86
C ALA A 16 16.53 1.24 -3.11
N ALA A 17 16.88 -0.03 -3.35
CA ALA A 17 17.99 -0.70 -2.69
C ALA A 17 19.36 -0.43 -3.34
N GLY A 18 19.40 -0.14 -4.63
CA GLY A 18 20.63 0.00 -5.41
C GLY A 18 20.93 1.42 -5.87
N ASP A 19 19.93 2.25 -6.02
CA ASP A 19 20.12 3.59 -6.56
C ASP A 19 20.29 4.62 -5.45
N THR A 20 21.52 4.81 -5.02
CA THR A 20 21.90 5.92 -4.14
C THR A 20 21.81 7.29 -4.83
N SER A 21 21.56 7.33 -6.14
CA SER A 21 21.39 8.57 -6.90
C SER A 21 20.02 9.21 -6.70
N GLY A 22 19.09 8.49 -6.10
CA GLY A 22 17.73 9.01 -5.90
C GLY A 22 16.94 9.19 -7.19
N THR A 23 17.31 8.48 -8.26
CA THR A 23 16.77 8.69 -9.60
C THR A 23 15.26 8.47 -9.66
N LEU A 24 14.70 7.59 -8.86
CA LEU A 24 13.24 7.47 -8.75
C LEU A 24 12.61 8.68 -8.05
N ALA A 25 13.25 9.20 -7.04
CA ALA A 25 12.80 10.43 -6.39
C ALA A 25 13.04 11.65 -7.29
N ALA A 26 14.09 11.63 -8.10
CA ALA A 26 14.43 12.69 -9.04
C ALA A 26 13.50 12.73 -10.26
N ASN A 27 13.00 11.58 -10.71
CA ASN A 27 12.01 11.53 -11.79
C ASN A 27 10.61 11.99 -11.37
N ILE A 28 10.42 12.21 -10.08
CA ILE A 28 9.26 12.91 -9.57
C ILE A 28 9.66 14.38 -9.43
N ASP A 29 9.71 15.09 -10.53
CA ASP A 29 9.91 16.54 -10.52
C ASP A 29 8.71 17.20 -9.84
N VAL A 30 8.85 17.42 -8.57
CA VAL A 30 7.80 17.96 -7.69
C VAL A 30 8.01 19.42 -7.41
N ALA A 31 9.15 19.96 -7.81
CA ALA A 31 9.62 21.26 -7.36
C ALA A 31 8.84 22.42 -7.95
N GLU A 32 8.15 22.24 -9.07
CA GLU A 32 7.59 23.38 -9.80
C GLU A 32 6.15 23.75 -9.46
N TRP A 33 5.37 22.84 -8.87
CA TRP A 33 3.94 23.12 -8.61
C TRP A 33 3.49 22.43 -7.34
N GLY A 34 3.54 23.10 -6.24
CA GLY A 34 3.14 22.58 -4.94
C GLY A 34 1.84 21.76 -5.01
N GLY A 35 1.89 20.57 -4.44
CA GLY A 35 0.69 19.82 -4.15
C GLY A 35 0.07 19.00 -5.29
N ARG A 36 0.83 18.55 -6.27
CA ARG A 36 0.27 17.60 -7.26
C ARG A 36 -0.17 16.31 -6.58
N VAL A 37 -1.42 15.92 -6.80
CA VAL A 37 -1.92 14.62 -6.37
C VAL A 37 -1.22 13.52 -7.16
N ARG A 38 -0.70 12.55 -6.44
CA ARG A 38 -0.03 11.36 -6.96
C ARG A 38 -0.73 10.12 -6.47
N VAL A 39 -0.48 9.03 -7.14
CA VAL A 39 -1.08 7.74 -6.83
C VAL A 39 0.02 6.71 -6.62
N CYS A 40 0.00 6.04 -5.49
CA CYS A 40 0.67 4.76 -5.29
C CYS A 40 -0.39 3.67 -5.49
N PHE A 41 -0.23 2.86 -6.52
CA PHE A 41 -1.14 1.76 -6.83
C PHE A 41 -0.34 0.49 -7.05
N ASP A 42 -0.76 -0.58 -6.40
CA ASP A 42 -0.20 -1.90 -6.63
C ASP A 42 -1.22 -3.00 -6.34
N SER A 43 -0.91 -4.19 -6.82
CA SER A 43 -1.72 -5.38 -6.61
C SER A 43 -0.86 -6.60 -6.33
N PHE A 44 -1.41 -7.51 -5.55
CA PHE A 44 -0.81 -8.80 -5.25
C PHE A 44 -1.82 -9.90 -5.58
N THR A 45 -1.36 -10.98 -6.21
CA THR A 45 -2.14 -12.20 -6.43
C THR A 45 -1.48 -13.33 -5.66
N ALA A 46 -2.25 -14.02 -4.84
CA ALA A 46 -1.75 -15.14 -4.06
C ALA A 46 -1.35 -16.30 -4.97
N SER A 47 -0.17 -16.86 -4.73
CA SER A 47 0.34 -18.07 -5.36
C SER A 47 0.43 -19.13 -4.27
N GLY A 48 -0.67 -19.84 -4.06
CA GLY A 48 -0.89 -20.67 -2.87
C GLY A 48 -1.63 -19.90 -1.75
N ALA A 49 -2.11 -20.62 -0.74
CA ALA A 49 -2.75 -19.97 0.40
C ALA A 49 -1.73 -19.16 1.21
N THR A 50 -2.07 -17.92 1.51
CA THR A 50 -1.29 -17.10 2.43
C THR A 50 -1.56 -17.50 3.88
N GLY A 51 -0.71 -17.07 4.81
CA GLY A 51 -0.95 -17.23 6.24
C GLY A 51 -1.80 -16.11 6.83
N THR A 52 -2.46 -16.39 7.94
CA THR A 52 -2.97 -15.32 8.82
C THR A 52 -1.80 -14.51 9.37
N SER A 53 -1.94 -13.22 9.43
CA SER A 53 -0.88 -12.26 9.82
C SER A 53 0.22 -12.05 8.78
N ASP A 54 0.08 -12.59 7.58
CA ASP A 54 1.02 -12.26 6.51
C ASP A 54 0.91 -10.79 6.11
N VAL A 55 2.05 -10.23 5.73
CA VAL A 55 2.17 -8.83 5.32
C VAL A 55 2.46 -8.76 3.84
N ILE A 56 1.56 -8.10 3.11
CA ILE A 56 1.69 -7.86 1.67
C ILE A 56 2.22 -6.44 1.49
N HIS A 57 3.37 -6.30 0.85
CA HIS A 57 3.96 -5.01 0.52
C HIS A 57 3.46 -4.54 -0.85
N LEU A 58 2.82 -3.37 -0.88
CA LEU A 58 2.19 -2.79 -2.06
C LEU A 58 2.74 -1.38 -2.31
N GLY A 59 3.89 -1.29 -2.96
CA GLY A 59 4.51 -0.04 -3.35
C GLY A 59 5.14 0.76 -2.21
N LYS A 60 5.65 1.93 -2.56
CA LYS A 60 6.34 2.86 -1.66
C LYS A 60 5.85 4.28 -1.88
N ILE A 61 5.79 5.06 -0.81
CA ILE A 61 5.45 6.48 -0.80
C ILE A 61 6.68 7.26 -0.35
N PRO A 62 7.08 8.32 -1.08
CA PRO A 62 8.27 9.10 -0.75
C PRO A 62 8.14 9.82 0.60
N SER A 63 9.27 10.30 1.12
CA SER A 63 9.28 11.21 2.26
C SER A 63 8.59 12.54 1.91
N ASN A 64 8.11 13.24 2.92
CA ASN A 64 7.37 14.50 2.80
C ASN A 64 6.05 14.41 2.00
N ALA A 65 5.54 13.20 1.77
CA ALA A 65 4.23 13.03 1.19
C ALA A 65 3.12 13.22 2.22
N THR A 66 2.12 14.01 1.88
CA THR A 66 0.90 14.14 2.67
C THR A 66 -0.16 13.18 2.14
N LEU A 67 -0.57 12.24 2.97
CA LEU A 67 -1.55 11.22 2.60
C LEU A 67 -2.95 11.84 2.55
N LEU A 68 -3.70 11.58 1.50
CA LEU A 68 -5.05 12.11 1.29
C LEU A 68 -6.12 11.07 1.62
N TYR A 69 -6.18 10.01 0.85
CA TYR A 69 -7.06 8.87 1.08
C TYR A 69 -6.56 7.64 0.34
N GLY A 70 -7.11 6.48 0.65
CA GLY A 70 -6.80 5.23 -0.02
C GLY A 70 -8.04 4.42 -0.37
N VAL A 71 -7.84 3.46 -1.26
CA VAL A 71 -8.84 2.49 -1.69
C VAL A 71 -8.24 1.10 -1.60
N LEU A 72 -8.96 0.18 -0.97
CA LEU A 72 -8.62 -1.23 -0.92
C LEU A 72 -9.73 -2.03 -1.61
N GLN A 73 -9.34 -2.96 -2.47
CA GLN A 73 -10.26 -3.91 -3.10
C GLN A 73 -9.65 -5.31 -3.13
N HIS A 74 -10.47 -6.32 -3.00
CA HIS A 74 -10.04 -7.73 -3.11
C HIS A 74 -11.15 -8.60 -3.71
N ASP A 75 -10.77 -9.76 -4.21
CA ASP A 75 -11.69 -10.79 -4.70
C ASP A 75 -11.70 -12.05 -3.82
N ASN A 76 -11.14 -11.98 -2.61
CA ASN A 76 -11.11 -13.08 -1.68
C ASN A 76 -12.53 -13.52 -1.29
N SER A 77 -12.81 -14.80 -1.42
CA SER A 77 -14.10 -15.38 -1.05
C SER A 77 -14.28 -15.60 0.46
N ASN A 78 -13.20 -15.46 1.23
CA ASN A 78 -13.27 -15.63 2.68
C ASN A 78 -13.77 -14.35 3.35
N ALA A 79 -15.02 -14.34 3.75
CA ALA A 79 -15.68 -13.17 4.32
C ALA A 79 -15.14 -12.75 5.70
N THR A 80 -14.36 -13.60 6.37
CA THR A 80 -13.82 -13.31 7.71
C THR A 80 -12.45 -12.65 7.68
N THR A 81 -11.79 -12.60 6.53
CA THR A 81 -10.47 -11.98 6.41
C THR A 81 -10.55 -10.48 6.73
N THR A 82 -9.72 -10.03 7.64
CA THR A 82 -9.54 -8.60 7.93
C THR A 82 -8.28 -8.08 7.27
N TYR A 83 -8.34 -6.80 6.89
CA TYR A 83 -7.25 -6.13 6.19
C TYR A 83 -6.91 -4.84 6.94
N ALA A 84 -5.69 -4.74 7.46
CA ALA A 84 -5.14 -3.49 7.99
C ALA A 84 -4.20 -2.90 6.94
N VAL A 85 -4.25 -1.59 6.73
CA VAL A 85 -3.33 -0.89 5.83
C VAL A 85 -2.44 0.04 6.63
N THR A 86 -1.13 -0.05 6.41
CA THR A 86 -0.14 0.85 7.02
C THR A 86 0.71 1.51 5.94
N VAL A 87 1.12 2.73 6.19
CA VAL A 87 2.14 3.46 5.41
C VAL A 87 3.29 3.77 6.36
N GLY A 88 4.42 3.10 6.16
CA GLY A 88 5.50 3.10 7.13
C GLY A 88 5.03 2.54 8.48
N SER A 89 5.09 3.35 9.53
CA SER A 89 4.60 3.02 10.88
C SER A 89 3.15 3.49 11.14
N THR A 90 2.56 4.24 10.21
CA THR A 90 1.22 4.83 10.42
C THR A 90 0.14 3.88 9.93
N THR A 91 -0.80 3.53 10.80
CA THR A 91 -2.00 2.80 10.42
C THR A 91 -2.99 3.75 9.77
N VAL A 92 -3.24 3.55 8.47
CA VAL A 92 -4.17 4.38 7.67
C VAL A 92 -5.55 3.73 7.52
N ARG A 93 -5.62 2.42 7.74
CA ARG A 93 -6.87 1.67 7.88
C ARG A 93 -6.68 0.63 8.97
N ALA A 94 -7.47 0.72 10.02
CA ALA A 94 -7.49 -0.32 11.06
C ALA A 94 -7.96 -1.66 10.49
N ALA A 95 -7.58 -2.76 11.13
CA ALA A 95 -7.99 -4.09 10.73
C ALA A 95 -9.52 -4.20 10.74
N ALA A 96 -10.10 -4.40 9.59
CA ALA A 96 -11.54 -4.58 9.41
C ALA A 96 -11.80 -5.48 8.21
N GLN A 97 -12.95 -6.16 8.24
CA GLN A 97 -13.43 -6.91 7.09
C GLN A 97 -13.70 -5.98 5.91
N ALA A 98 -13.62 -6.53 4.72
CA ALA A 98 -13.94 -5.83 3.49
C ALA A 98 -14.82 -6.75 2.63
N THR A 99 -15.78 -6.19 1.95
CA THR A 99 -16.68 -6.95 1.07
C THR A 99 -15.96 -7.27 -0.24
N THR A 100 -16.03 -8.51 -0.67
CA THR A 100 -15.44 -8.99 -1.93
C THR A 100 -15.95 -8.19 -3.12
N GLY A 101 -15.01 -7.77 -3.98
CA GLY A 101 -15.32 -7.05 -5.23
C GLY A 101 -15.71 -5.60 -5.05
N ILE A 102 -15.87 -5.12 -3.81
CA ILE A 102 -16.23 -3.72 -3.52
C ILE A 102 -14.97 -2.93 -3.16
N ALA A 103 -14.87 -1.71 -3.66
CA ALA A 103 -13.81 -0.77 -3.30
C ALA A 103 -14.11 -0.16 -1.92
N HIS A 104 -13.24 -0.40 -0.96
CA HIS A 104 -13.32 0.16 0.38
C HIS A 104 -12.46 1.40 0.48
N ILE A 105 -13.10 2.56 0.55
CA ILE A 105 -12.40 3.84 0.72
C ILE A 105 -12.06 4.01 2.21
N PHE A 106 -10.84 4.45 2.48
CA PHE A 106 -10.38 4.79 3.82
C PHE A 106 -9.60 6.11 3.76
N GLY A 107 -9.78 6.95 4.75
CA GLY A 107 -9.20 8.29 4.70
C GLY A 107 -9.35 9.11 5.97
N ALA A 108 -10.24 8.72 6.86
CA ALA A 108 -10.49 9.47 8.10
C ALA A 108 -9.23 9.66 8.99
N VAL A 109 -8.23 8.79 8.83
CA VAL A 109 -6.98 8.80 9.58
C VAL A 109 -5.83 9.39 8.76
N ILE A 110 -6.02 9.58 7.44
CA ILE A 110 -4.95 9.98 6.52
C ILE A 110 -4.80 11.49 6.44
N GLY A 111 -5.89 12.23 6.56
CA GLY A 111 -5.88 13.69 6.37
C GLY A 111 -4.80 14.40 7.18
N GLY A 112 -3.84 14.98 6.50
CA GLY A 112 -2.75 15.71 7.12
C GLY A 112 -1.60 14.86 7.65
N THR A 113 -1.62 13.54 7.51
CA THR A 113 -0.47 12.70 7.88
C THR A 113 0.62 12.82 6.85
N LYS A 114 1.80 13.24 7.29
CA LYS A 114 2.98 13.42 6.47
C LYS A 114 3.99 12.29 6.71
N THR A 115 4.53 11.73 5.63
CA THR A 115 5.61 10.75 5.73
C THR A 115 6.92 11.45 6.04
N THR A 116 7.73 10.90 6.94
CA THR A 116 9.04 11.46 7.31
C THR A 116 10.20 10.78 6.57
N ALA A 117 9.94 9.65 5.96
CA ALA A 117 10.90 8.85 5.19
C ALA A 117 10.19 8.11 4.07
N LEU A 118 10.96 7.48 3.17
CA LEU A 118 10.42 6.52 2.22
C LEU A 118 9.67 5.43 2.98
N SER A 119 8.39 5.29 2.70
CA SER A 119 7.46 4.49 3.50
C SER A 119 6.80 3.41 2.67
N ASP A 120 6.88 2.16 3.11
CA ASP A 120 6.20 1.03 2.49
C ASP A 120 4.69 1.12 2.72
N VAL A 121 3.91 0.88 1.69
CA VAL A 121 2.48 0.58 1.80
C VAL A 121 2.33 -0.91 2.06
N LYS A 122 1.73 -1.28 3.18
CA LYS A 122 1.57 -2.68 3.59
C LYS A 122 0.13 -2.99 3.90
N VAL A 123 -0.30 -4.18 3.50
CA VAL A 123 -1.58 -4.76 3.92
C VAL A 123 -1.29 -5.97 4.78
N THR A 124 -1.75 -5.93 6.01
CA THR A 124 -1.65 -7.08 6.95
C THR A 124 -2.96 -7.84 6.95
N LEU A 125 -2.88 -9.13 6.68
CA LEU A 125 -4.00 -10.05 6.75
C LEU A 125 -4.26 -10.43 8.20
N GLY A 126 -5.52 -10.46 8.61
CA GLY A 126 -5.92 -10.91 9.94
C GLY A 126 -7.11 -11.86 9.86
N THR A 127 -7.31 -12.62 10.93
CA THR A 127 -8.42 -13.57 11.14
C THR A 127 -8.40 -14.76 10.18
N ALA A 128 -8.25 -14.54 8.87
CA ALA A 128 -8.17 -15.59 7.87
C ALA A 128 -7.22 -15.21 6.73
N ALA A 129 -6.79 -16.20 5.97
CA ALA A 129 -5.85 -16.06 4.86
C ALA A 129 -6.53 -15.55 3.58
N LEU A 130 -5.73 -15.01 2.67
CA LEU A 130 -6.10 -14.83 1.27
C LEU A 130 -6.00 -16.19 0.58
N ALA A 131 -7.07 -16.63 -0.06
CA ALA A 131 -7.07 -17.92 -0.75
C ALA A 131 -6.16 -17.89 -2.00
N ASP A 132 -5.77 -19.07 -2.46
CA ASP A 132 -4.98 -19.20 -3.69
C ASP A 132 -5.63 -18.51 -4.88
N THR A 133 -4.83 -17.94 -5.75
CA THR A 133 -5.24 -17.18 -6.95
C THR A 133 -6.04 -15.89 -6.68
N LYS A 134 -6.33 -15.59 -5.43
CA LYS A 134 -7.08 -14.39 -5.07
C LYS A 134 -6.18 -13.16 -5.08
N LYS A 135 -6.79 -12.06 -5.48
CA LYS A 135 -6.11 -10.78 -5.68
C LYS A 135 -6.51 -9.77 -4.62
N ILE A 136 -5.57 -8.98 -4.21
CA ILE A 136 -5.77 -7.75 -3.44
C ILE A 136 -5.07 -6.60 -4.15
N GLN A 137 -5.69 -5.45 -4.14
CA GLN A 137 -5.11 -4.22 -4.69
C GLN A 137 -5.36 -3.05 -3.75
N CYS A 138 -4.39 -2.17 -3.70
CA CYS A 138 -4.45 -0.97 -2.88
C CYS A 138 -3.98 0.24 -3.68
N MET A 139 -4.69 1.33 -3.51
CA MET A 139 -4.36 2.64 -4.07
C MET A 139 -4.30 3.65 -2.94
N ILE A 140 -3.24 4.42 -2.88
CA ILE A 140 -3.10 5.56 -1.95
C ILE A 140 -2.87 6.82 -2.77
N LEU A 141 -3.71 7.82 -2.55
CA LEU A 141 -3.51 9.16 -3.10
C LEU A 141 -2.74 10.01 -2.09
N TYR A 142 -1.78 10.75 -2.58
CA TYR A 142 -0.95 11.63 -1.75
C TYR A 142 -0.47 12.84 -2.56
N THR A 143 -0.05 13.88 -1.84
CA THR A 143 0.69 15.02 -2.41
C THR A 143 2.12 14.99 -1.88
N VAL A 144 3.03 15.57 -2.64
CA VAL A 144 4.40 15.82 -2.19
C VAL A 144 4.64 17.31 -2.29
N ASP A 145 5.09 17.89 -1.20
CA ASP A 145 5.44 19.33 -1.11
C ASP A 145 6.93 19.51 -1.39
#